data_a70f6d9bf4a184f2d8f6de1681bdfcc2
#
_entry.id   a70f6d9bf4a184f2d8f6de1681bdfcc2
#
_cell.length_a   1.000
_cell.length_b   1.000
_cell.length_c   1.000
_cell.angle_alpha   90.00
_cell.angle_beta   90.00
_cell.angle_gamma   90.00
#
_symmetry.space_group_name_H-M   'P 1'
#
loop_
_entity.id
_entity.type
_entity.pdbx_description
1 polymer ?
#
loop_
_entity_poly.entity_id
_entity_poly.type
_entity_poly.pdbx_seq_one_letter_code
_entity_poly.pdbx_strand_id
1 'polypeptide(L)'
;MEVSNKKKVLVLNYEFPPLGGGASPVSYEIAKHLSETGDFDIDVVTMGYKDLPKYEEVNKQFRIYRVKCLRSKKELCHPWEQATYLFSAWFKCKELLKANKYDICHCHFIIPTGILALKLKKKFKLPYIITSHGSDVLGYNARFKMLYPFLIGIWKNILDNANKIISPSNFLKTEILKVYPQFNKEKIEVIPNGFDTNKFKPQEKKKYIFSSGRLLVNKGFQYLIQAVSNEDISYEVHIAGNGPMMSELKKLAEKSKTKIIFHGWLDNNGEEYKNLLEQSAIYVLASEKENASISLLEAMSAGCAIVTTNSSGCLETVDDAGLLISPRNIDDLKSKLNSIISDQNRLAKLQRLAIERAKSIYSWNVVLSDYMKVL
;
A
#
# COMPACT_ATOMS: atom_id res chain seq x y z
N MET A 1 8.62 18.89 -35.67
CA MET A 1 8.75 18.07 -34.46
C MET A 1 8.43 18.97 -33.29
N GLU A 2 7.23 18.91 -32.76
CA GLU A 2 6.92 19.60 -31.50
C GLU A 2 7.80 18.97 -30.42
N VAL A 3 8.65 19.78 -29.82
CA VAL A 3 9.38 19.39 -28.61
C VAL A 3 8.31 19.28 -27.51
N SER A 4 7.78 18.08 -27.32
CA SER A 4 6.92 17.80 -26.19
C SER A 4 7.67 18.23 -24.93
N ASN A 5 7.20 19.28 -24.29
CA ASN A 5 7.84 19.86 -23.11
C ASN A 5 7.54 18.93 -21.92
N LYS A 6 8.30 17.82 -21.84
CA LYS A 6 8.14 16.80 -20.79
C LYS A 6 8.35 17.42 -19.42
N LYS A 7 7.45 17.16 -18.51
CA LYS A 7 7.56 17.59 -17.12
C LYS A 7 8.62 16.78 -16.39
N LYS A 8 9.65 17.44 -15.87
CA LYS A 8 10.75 16.76 -15.16
C LYS A 8 10.49 16.72 -13.67
N VAL A 9 10.37 15.49 -13.15
CA VAL A 9 9.98 15.20 -11.76
C VAL A 9 11.16 14.63 -10.98
N LEU A 10 11.50 15.26 -9.85
CA LEU A 10 12.44 14.70 -8.89
C LEU A 10 11.67 13.92 -7.82
N VAL A 11 11.78 12.60 -7.82
CA VAL A 11 11.13 11.74 -6.83
C VAL A 11 12.06 11.47 -5.65
N LEU A 12 11.58 11.68 -4.42
CA LEU A 12 12.31 11.39 -3.20
C LEU A 12 11.59 10.26 -2.44
N ASN A 13 12.29 9.16 -2.25
CA ASN A 13 11.77 8.06 -1.45
C ASN A 13 12.92 7.28 -0.78
N TYR A 14 12.87 7.11 0.54
CA TYR A 14 13.86 6.33 1.28
C TYR A 14 13.58 4.81 1.23
N GLU A 15 12.36 4.41 0.87
CA GLU A 15 11.94 3.03 0.66
C GLU A 15 11.53 2.81 -0.81
N PHE A 16 12.45 2.30 -1.61
CA PHE A 16 12.22 2.04 -3.03
C PHE A 16 12.73 0.64 -3.39
N PRO A 17 12.07 -0.11 -4.26
CA PRO A 17 12.47 -1.50 -4.52
C PRO A 17 13.95 -1.69 -4.81
N PRO A 18 14.55 -2.76 -4.25
CA PRO A 18 13.96 -3.85 -3.45
C PRO A 18 13.90 -3.59 -1.94
N LEU A 19 13.91 -2.32 -1.51
CA LEU A 19 13.94 -1.93 -0.09
C LEU A 19 12.55 -1.46 0.36
N GLY A 20 12.20 -1.76 1.62
CA GLY A 20 10.98 -1.27 2.27
C GLY A 20 9.83 -2.26 2.28
N GLY A 21 8.67 -1.76 2.68
CA GLY A 21 7.41 -2.51 2.79
C GLY A 21 6.43 -2.21 1.66
N GLY A 22 5.14 -2.29 1.95
CA GLY A 22 4.07 -2.16 0.96
C GLY A 22 4.01 -0.83 0.19
N ALA A 23 4.54 0.26 0.74
CA ALA A 23 4.62 1.55 0.06
C ALA A 23 5.69 1.60 -1.04
N SER A 24 6.71 0.75 -0.93
CA SER A 24 7.85 0.72 -1.85
C SER A 24 7.45 0.31 -3.28
N PRO A 25 6.75 -0.81 -3.51
CA PRO A 25 6.25 -1.15 -4.84
C PRO A 25 5.30 -0.10 -5.42
N VAL A 26 4.41 0.48 -4.60
CA VAL A 26 3.47 1.50 -5.04
C VAL A 26 4.19 2.72 -5.62
N SER A 27 5.22 3.20 -4.94
CA SER A 27 6.00 4.36 -5.43
C SER A 27 6.78 4.06 -6.72
N TYR A 28 7.25 2.83 -6.88
CA TYR A 28 7.90 2.38 -8.11
C TYR A 28 6.91 2.36 -9.28
N GLU A 29 5.75 1.73 -9.09
CA GLU A 29 4.74 1.64 -10.14
C GLU A 29 4.19 3.01 -10.55
N ILE A 30 4.02 3.95 -9.60
CA ILE A 30 3.66 5.34 -9.93
C ILE A 30 4.72 5.97 -10.85
N ALA A 31 6.00 5.89 -10.49
CA ALA A 31 7.09 6.45 -11.29
C ALA A 31 7.19 5.78 -12.66
N LYS A 32 7.06 4.46 -12.71
CA LYS A 32 7.10 3.66 -13.94
C LYS A 32 5.97 4.06 -14.89
N HIS A 33 4.73 4.01 -14.44
CA HIS A 33 3.58 4.32 -15.28
C HIS A 33 3.57 5.79 -15.74
N LEU A 34 3.95 6.75 -14.87
CA LEU A 34 4.11 8.15 -15.29
C LEU A 34 5.16 8.28 -16.39
N SER A 35 6.30 7.58 -16.28
CA SER A 35 7.35 7.63 -17.31
C SER A 35 6.92 7.01 -18.64
N GLU A 36 6.06 5.98 -18.59
CA GLU A 36 5.53 5.28 -19.77
C GLU A 36 4.53 6.12 -20.57
N THR A 37 3.91 7.16 -19.98
CA THR A 37 3.06 8.10 -20.74
C THR A 37 3.83 8.90 -21.77
N GLY A 38 5.14 9.09 -21.57
CA GLY A 38 5.97 9.94 -22.40
C GLY A 38 5.96 11.42 -22.00
N ASP A 39 5.05 11.86 -21.13
CA ASP A 39 4.91 13.25 -20.69
C ASP A 39 5.80 13.62 -19.51
N PHE A 40 6.33 12.63 -18.81
CA PHE A 40 7.15 12.81 -17.61
C PHE A 40 8.56 12.23 -17.77
N ASP A 41 9.53 12.97 -17.27
CA ASP A 41 10.94 12.57 -17.15
C ASP A 41 11.29 12.49 -15.65
N ILE A 42 11.58 11.29 -15.14
CA ILE A 42 11.59 10.98 -13.71
C ILE A 42 12.97 10.55 -13.24
N ASP A 43 13.48 11.27 -12.26
CA ASP A 43 14.70 10.93 -11.53
C ASP A 43 14.36 10.61 -10.08
N VAL A 44 14.59 9.36 -9.63
CA VAL A 44 14.34 8.92 -8.27
C VAL A 44 15.63 8.95 -7.46
N VAL A 45 15.61 9.60 -6.29
CA VAL A 45 16.71 9.56 -5.33
C VAL A 45 16.29 8.73 -4.12
N THR A 46 16.95 7.59 -3.93
CA THR A 46 16.62 6.61 -2.89
C THR A 46 17.83 6.07 -2.14
N MET A 47 17.60 5.26 -1.11
CA MET A 47 18.66 4.59 -0.34
C MET A 47 19.40 3.54 -1.18
N GLY A 48 20.72 3.50 -1.05
CA GLY A 48 21.55 2.36 -1.45
C GLY A 48 21.55 1.27 -0.39
N TYR A 49 21.81 0.04 -0.80
CA TYR A 49 21.94 -1.11 0.09
C TYR A 49 22.82 -2.18 -0.54
N LYS A 50 23.86 -2.63 0.20
CA LYS A 50 24.79 -3.69 -0.25
C LYS A 50 25.23 -3.49 -1.71
N ASP A 51 25.02 -4.51 -2.54
CA ASP A 51 25.46 -4.59 -3.94
C ASP A 51 24.47 -3.97 -4.94
N LEU A 52 23.44 -3.24 -4.47
CA LEU A 52 22.53 -2.55 -5.38
C LEU A 52 23.28 -1.49 -6.21
N PRO A 53 23.00 -1.39 -7.52
CA PRO A 53 23.65 -0.43 -8.40
C PRO A 53 23.37 1.00 -7.91
N LYS A 54 24.39 1.86 -7.94
CA LYS A 54 24.26 3.28 -7.56
C LYS A 54 23.38 4.07 -8.53
N TYR A 55 23.33 3.63 -9.78
CA TYR A 55 22.54 4.19 -10.86
C TYR A 55 21.89 3.06 -11.64
N GLU A 56 20.62 3.25 -12.01
CA GLU A 56 19.86 2.32 -12.82
C GLU A 56 18.95 3.14 -13.75
N GLU A 57 19.00 2.83 -15.05
CA GLU A 57 18.06 3.35 -16.02
C GLU A 57 17.01 2.28 -16.32
N VAL A 58 15.80 2.50 -15.83
CA VAL A 58 14.67 1.59 -16.04
C VAL A 58 14.13 1.71 -17.45
N ASN A 59 14.03 2.96 -17.92
CA ASN A 59 13.76 3.32 -19.31
C ASN A 59 14.31 4.74 -19.59
N LYS A 60 14.20 5.23 -20.83
CA LYS A 60 14.73 6.55 -21.25
C LYS A 60 14.21 7.72 -20.39
N GLN A 61 13.04 7.59 -19.77
CA GLN A 61 12.39 8.62 -18.95
C GLN A 61 12.38 8.28 -17.44
N PHE A 62 12.97 7.15 -17.02
CA PHE A 62 12.94 6.75 -15.62
C PHE A 62 14.31 6.25 -15.15
N ARG A 63 14.93 7.00 -14.24
CA ARG A 63 16.25 6.72 -13.68
C ARG A 63 16.22 6.71 -12.16
N ILE A 64 16.99 5.81 -11.56
CA ILE A 64 17.09 5.61 -10.13
C ILE A 64 18.52 5.88 -9.68
N TYR A 65 18.67 6.81 -8.74
CA TYR A 65 19.94 7.15 -8.08
C TYR A 65 19.92 6.66 -6.63
N ARG A 66 20.72 5.63 -6.33
CA ARG A 66 20.84 5.09 -4.98
C ARG A 66 22.02 5.74 -4.27
N VAL A 67 21.73 6.49 -3.18
CA VAL A 67 22.74 7.20 -2.42
C VAL A 67 23.30 6.32 -1.30
N LYS A 68 24.60 6.48 -1.00
CA LYS A 68 25.26 5.76 0.08
C LYS A 68 24.65 6.17 1.42
N CYS A 69 24.18 5.20 2.17
CA CYS A 69 23.62 5.40 3.52
C CYS A 69 23.85 4.14 4.37
N LEU A 70 23.63 4.27 5.65
CA LEU A 70 23.65 3.14 6.56
C LEU A 70 22.25 2.52 6.56
N ARG A 71 22.16 1.27 6.10
CA ARG A 71 20.92 0.47 6.16
C ARG A 71 21.26 -0.96 6.49
N SER A 72 20.65 -1.49 7.56
CA SER A 72 20.96 -2.82 8.10
C SER A 72 20.07 -3.91 7.51
N LYS A 73 18.78 -3.62 7.23
CA LYS A 73 17.78 -4.58 6.76
C LYS A 73 17.02 -4.07 5.55
N LYS A 74 16.60 -4.97 4.66
CA LYS A 74 15.79 -4.63 3.49
C LYS A 74 14.41 -4.11 3.88
N GLU A 75 13.74 -4.78 4.81
CA GLU A 75 12.33 -4.58 5.14
C GLU A 75 12.11 -3.49 6.19
N LEU A 76 13.16 -3.11 6.92
CA LEU A 76 13.07 -2.18 8.04
C LEU A 76 14.12 -1.09 7.93
N CYS A 77 13.72 0.17 8.16
CA CYS A 77 14.60 1.32 8.23
C CYS A 77 14.48 2.00 9.61
N HIS A 78 15.58 2.15 10.30
CA HIS A 78 15.63 2.83 11.59
C HIS A 78 15.72 4.36 11.41
N PRO A 79 15.28 5.18 12.40
CA PRO A 79 15.35 6.65 12.30
C PRO A 79 16.73 7.22 12.02
N TRP A 80 17.77 6.64 12.62
CA TRP A 80 19.15 7.06 12.39
C TRP A 80 19.64 6.72 10.98
N GLU A 81 19.15 5.61 10.39
CA GLU A 81 19.42 5.25 8.99
C GLU A 81 18.77 6.25 8.04
N GLN A 82 17.53 6.68 8.35
CA GLN A 82 16.84 7.74 7.61
C GLN A 82 17.62 9.07 7.63
N ALA A 83 18.26 9.41 8.76
CA ALA A 83 19.10 10.61 8.84
C ALA A 83 20.30 10.53 7.89
N THR A 84 20.94 9.35 7.76
CA THR A 84 22.06 9.17 6.82
C THR A 84 21.59 9.30 5.36
N TYR A 85 20.37 8.83 5.05
CA TYR A 85 19.75 9.06 3.74
C TYR A 85 19.55 10.54 3.47
N LEU A 86 18.95 11.29 4.39
CA LEU A 86 18.69 12.72 4.21
C LEU A 86 19.99 13.49 3.90
N PHE A 87 21.07 13.13 4.59
CA PHE A 87 22.38 13.75 4.36
C PHE A 87 22.89 13.45 2.95
N SER A 88 23.00 12.19 2.56
CA SER A 88 23.53 11.78 1.26
C SER A 88 22.64 12.23 0.10
N ALA A 89 21.31 12.11 0.26
CA ALA A 89 20.33 12.54 -0.75
C ALA A 89 20.37 14.07 -1.00
N TRP A 90 20.66 14.88 0.03
CA TRP A 90 20.83 16.31 -0.14
C TRP A 90 21.93 16.63 -1.15
N PHE A 91 23.09 15.97 -1.08
CA PHE A 91 24.18 16.20 -2.02
C PHE A 91 23.83 15.72 -3.43
N LYS A 92 23.20 14.54 -3.55
CA LYS A 92 22.76 14.05 -4.87
C LYS A 92 21.71 14.96 -5.49
N CYS A 93 20.72 15.43 -4.75
CA CYS A 93 19.72 16.38 -5.25
C CYS A 93 20.38 17.69 -5.69
N LYS A 94 21.37 18.20 -4.97
CA LYS A 94 22.12 19.40 -5.40
C LYS A 94 22.88 19.18 -6.71
N GLU A 95 23.49 18.02 -6.89
CA GLU A 95 24.15 17.64 -8.14
C GLU A 95 23.17 17.62 -9.29
N LEU A 96 22.04 16.92 -9.12
CA LEU A 96 20.98 16.80 -10.13
C LEU A 96 20.36 18.16 -10.51
N LEU A 97 20.10 19.02 -9.50
CA LEU A 97 19.52 20.37 -9.70
C LEU A 97 20.51 21.36 -10.34
N LYS A 98 21.81 21.10 -10.29
CA LYS A 98 22.80 21.89 -11.04
C LYS A 98 22.85 21.49 -12.52
N ALA A 99 22.66 20.20 -12.79
CA ALA A 99 22.72 19.64 -14.14
C ALA A 99 21.38 19.73 -14.89
N ASN A 100 20.26 19.80 -14.18
CA ASN A 100 18.92 19.72 -14.76
C ASN A 100 17.96 20.71 -14.09
N LYS A 101 16.99 21.20 -14.87
CA LYS A 101 15.84 21.92 -14.35
C LYS A 101 14.71 20.93 -14.06
N TYR A 102 14.25 20.90 -12.82
CA TYR A 102 13.07 20.13 -12.42
C TYR A 102 11.88 21.05 -12.22
N ASP A 103 10.70 20.59 -12.63
CA ASP A 103 9.45 21.34 -12.51
C ASP A 103 8.81 21.15 -11.14
N ILE A 104 8.94 19.94 -10.57
CA ILE A 104 8.35 19.58 -9.29
C ILE A 104 9.14 18.46 -8.60
N CYS A 105 9.07 18.44 -7.27
CA CYS A 105 9.54 17.34 -6.46
C CYS A 105 8.33 16.55 -5.94
N HIS A 106 8.29 15.25 -6.19
CA HIS A 106 7.33 14.33 -5.62
C HIS A 106 7.98 13.54 -4.50
N CYS A 107 7.63 13.80 -3.25
CA CYS A 107 8.16 13.04 -2.13
C CYS A 107 7.14 12.04 -1.59
N HIS A 108 7.62 10.82 -1.34
CA HIS A 108 6.87 9.78 -0.65
C HIS A 108 7.24 9.81 0.83
N PHE A 109 6.23 9.82 1.68
CA PHE A 109 6.26 10.05 3.12
C PHE A 109 6.49 11.51 3.54
N ILE A 110 5.72 11.98 4.49
CA ILE A 110 5.85 13.32 5.08
C ILE A 110 7.21 13.43 5.80
N ILE A 111 7.56 12.42 6.59
CA ILE A 111 8.88 12.26 7.22
C ILE A 111 9.42 10.88 6.85
N PRO A 112 10.67 10.75 6.44
CA PRO A 112 11.76 11.74 6.42
C PRO A 112 11.84 12.60 5.16
N THR A 113 11.34 12.17 4.02
CA THR A 113 11.59 12.76 2.70
C THR A 113 11.08 14.19 2.56
N GLY A 114 9.93 14.52 3.18
CA GLY A 114 9.40 15.88 3.19
C GLY A 114 10.32 16.91 3.84
N ILE A 115 11.20 16.49 4.77
CA ILE A 115 12.24 17.38 5.32
C ILE A 115 13.20 17.83 4.19
N LEU A 116 13.58 16.90 3.33
CA LEU A 116 14.45 17.19 2.19
C LEU A 116 13.72 18.04 1.15
N ALA A 117 12.48 17.70 0.80
CA ALA A 117 11.66 18.47 -0.13
C ALA A 117 11.45 19.92 0.32
N LEU A 118 11.14 20.15 1.60
CA LEU A 118 11.04 21.48 2.19
C LEU A 118 12.34 22.29 2.06
N LYS A 119 13.48 21.62 2.31
CA LYS A 119 14.81 22.24 2.18
C LYS A 119 15.13 22.60 0.73
N LEU A 120 14.75 21.75 -0.24
CA LEU A 120 14.89 22.01 -1.67
C LEU A 120 14.00 23.18 -2.11
N LYS A 121 12.75 23.25 -1.66
CA LYS A 121 11.84 24.37 -1.92
C LYS A 121 12.42 25.70 -1.40
N LYS A 122 12.92 25.71 -0.16
CA LYS A 122 13.51 26.94 0.42
C LYS A 122 14.73 27.42 -0.34
N LYS A 123 15.61 26.50 -0.75
CA LYS A 123 16.91 26.85 -1.37
C LYS A 123 16.84 27.05 -2.88
N PHE A 124 16.10 26.18 -3.58
CA PHE A 124 16.08 26.14 -5.05
C PHE A 124 14.72 26.56 -5.64
N LYS A 125 13.75 26.91 -4.78
CA LYS A 125 12.37 27.27 -5.17
C LYS A 125 11.61 26.12 -5.86
N LEU A 126 12.09 24.88 -5.71
CA LEU A 126 11.45 23.71 -6.30
C LEU A 126 10.13 23.41 -5.56
N PRO A 127 8.96 23.50 -6.21
CA PRO A 127 7.69 23.12 -5.59
C PRO A 127 7.65 21.64 -5.32
N TYR A 128 6.83 21.20 -4.35
CA TYR A 128 6.71 19.78 -4.06
C TYR A 128 5.31 19.35 -3.66
N ILE A 129 5.01 18.10 -3.98
CA ILE A 129 3.86 17.35 -3.49
C ILE A 129 4.33 16.17 -2.63
N ILE A 130 3.42 15.64 -1.82
CA ILE A 130 3.71 14.53 -0.91
C ILE A 130 2.68 13.42 -1.13
N THR A 131 3.11 12.16 -1.30
CA THR A 131 2.24 11.01 -1.10
C THR A 131 2.50 10.41 0.27
N SER A 132 1.49 10.46 1.13
CA SER A 132 1.51 9.82 2.46
C SER A 132 1.14 8.35 2.36
N HIS A 133 1.82 7.50 3.14
CA HIS A 133 1.60 6.06 3.16
C HIS A 133 1.03 5.54 4.50
N GLY A 134 0.72 6.44 5.42
CA GLY A 134 0.14 6.15 6.73
C GLY A 134 1.16 6.06 7.85
N SER A 135 2.25 5.32 7.68
CA SER A 135 3.30 5.20 8.72
C SER A 135 3.98 6.53 9.06
N ASP A 136 3.85 7.52 8.21
CA ASP A 136 4.39 8.89 8.29
C ASP A 136 3.38 9.90 8.88
N VAL A 137 2.15 9.48 9.14
CA VAL A 137 1.16 10.29 9.87
C VAL A 137 1.35 10.09 11.37
N LEU A 138 1.58 11.18 12.08
CA LEU A 138 1.78 11.17 13.53
C LEU A 138 0.50 10.64 14.21
N GLY A 139 0.66 9.70 15.16
CA GLY A 139 -0.48 9.07 15.84
C GLY A 139 -1.04 7.84 15.14
N TYR A 140 -0.80 7.65 13.85
CA TYR A 140 -1.25 6.46 13.13
C TYR A 140 -0.48 5.21 13.57
N ASN A 141 0.83 5.37 13.83
CA ASN A 141 1.71 4.28 14.28
C ASN A 141 2.26 4.59 15.68
N ALA A 142 1.93 3.74 16.67
CA ALA A 142 2.38 3.90 18.05
C ALA A 142 3.91 3.85 18.21
N ARG A 143 4.65 3.27 17.25
CA ARG A 143 6.10 3.06 17.30
C ARG A 143 6.89 4.36 17.55
N PHE A 144 6.41 5.50 17.07
CA PHE A 144 7.09 6.79 17.18
C PHE A 144 6.42 7.77 18.16
N LYS A 145 5.47 7.29 18.98
CA LYS A 145 4.66 8.14 19.86
C LYS A 145 5.51 9.06 20.75
N MET A 146 6.65 8.56 21.26
CA MET A 146 7.56 9.36 22.10
C MET A 146 8.26 10.51 21.34
N LEU A 147 8.38 10.41 20.00
CA LEU A 147 9.03 11.44 19.18
C LEU A 147 8.04 12.51 18.69
N TYR A 148 6.73 12.31 18.83
CA TYR A 148 5.70 13.22 18.32
C TYR A 148 5.85 14.66 18.77
N PRO A 149 6.08 14.97 20.07
CA PRO A 149 6.23 16.36 20.52
C PRO A 149 7.35 17.10 19.78
N PHE A 150 8.41 16.40 19.44
CA PHE A 150 9.58 16.97 18.73
C PHE A 150 9.36 17.06 17.21
N LEU A 151 8.54 16.19 16.66
CA LEU A 151 8.32 16.10 15.21
C LEU A 151 7.13 16.94 14.72
N ILE A 152 6.15 17.24 15.57
CA ILE A 152 4.89 17.88 15.16
C ILE A 152 5.10 19.24 14.47
N GLY A 153 6.01 20.07 14.97
CA GLY A 153 6.32 21.38 14.40
C GLY A 153 6.86 21.29 12.97
N ILE A 154 7.86 20.42 12.76
CA ILE A 154 8.44 20.21 11.43
C ILE A 154 7.45 19.49 10.49
N TRP A 155 6.68 18.54 11.01
CA TRP A 155 5.64 17.82 10.27
C TRP A 155 4.58 18.79 9.71
N LYS A 156 4.05 19.70 10.55
CA LYS A 156 3.11 20.76 10.13
C LYS A 156 3.74 21.69 9.08
N ASN A 157 4.98 22.14 9.34
CA ASN A 157 5.68 23.04 8.41
C ASN A 157 5.89 22.38 7.02
N ILE A 158 6.15 21.07 6.98
CA ILE A 158 6.24 20.31 5.73
C ILE A 158 4.89 20.35 4.98
N LEU A 159 3.79 20.04 5.67
CA LEU A 159 2.45 20.06 5.08
C LEU A 159 2.04 21.44 4.57
N ASP A 160 2.25 22.49 5.36
CA ASP A 160 1.87 23.85 5.01
C ASP A 160 2.57 24.35 3.73
N ASN A 161 3.81 23.94 3.55
CA ASN A 161 4.62 24.31 2.40
C ASN A 161 4.46 23.38 1.18
N ALA A 162 3.80 22.23 1.31
CA ALA A 162 3.50 21.36 0.17
C ALA A 162 2.43 22.02 -0.73
N ASN A 163 2.53 21.80 -2.04
CA ASN A 163 1.50 22.24 -2.98
C ASN A 163 0.25 21.38 -2.84
N LYS A 164 0.42 20.06 -2.77
CA LYS A 164 -0.63 19.07 -2.53
C LYS A 164 -0.10 17.93 -1.65
N ILE A 165 -1.03 17.30 -0.93
CA ILE A 165 -0.82 16.06 -0.19
C ILE A 165 -1.70 15.01 -0.84
N ILE A 166 -1.13 13.89 -1.24
CA ILE A 166 -1.87 12.74 -1.76
C ILE A 166 -2.06 11.75 -0.63
N SER A 167 -3.29 11.38 -0.40
CA SER A 167 -3.69 10.35 0.56
C SER A 167 -4.31 9.18 -0.18
N PRO A 168 -3.93 7.91 0.08
CA PRO A 168 -4.49 6.76 -0.60
C PRO A 168 -5.93 6.42 -0.15
N SER A 169 -6.48 7.12 0.84
CA SER A 169 -7.83 6.89 1.35
C SER A 169 -8.37 8.12 2.08
N ASN A 170 -9.71 8.26 2.13
CA ASN A 170 -10.37 9.25 2.99
C ASN A 170 -10.10 8.98 4.47
N PHE A 171 -9.94 7.70 4.83
CA PHE A 171 -9.54 7.33 6.17
C PHE A 171 -8.21 8.00 6.57
N LEU A 172 -7.17 7.88 5.73
CA LEU A 172 -5.88 8.50 6.05
C LEU A 172 -5.93 10.03 5.98
N LYS A 173 -6.71 10.61 5.07
CA LYS A 173 -7.01 12.05 5.05
C LYS A 173 -7.58 12.51 6.40
N THR A 174 -8.53 11.75 6.94
CA THR A 174 -9.13 12.03 8.26
C THR A 174 -8.09 11.92 9.38
N GLU A 175 -7.21 10.91 9.34
CA GLU A 175 -6.14 10.76 10.34
C GLU A 175 -5.15 11.95 10.29
N ILE A 176 -4.80 12.46 9.11
CA ILE A 176 -3.97 13.67 8.96
C ILE A 176 -4.68 14.87 9.60
N LEU A 177 -5.97 15.08 9.33
CA LEU A 177 -6.75 16.19 9.86
C LEU A 177 -7.00 16.07 11.37
N LYS A 178 -7.06 14.88 11.96
CA LYS A 178 -7.08 14.70 13.41
C LYS A 178 -5.81 15.22 14.09
N VAL A 179 -4.65 15.06 13.46
CA VAL A 179 -3.36 15.57 13.97
C VAL A 179 -3.24 17.07 13.74
N TYR A 180 -3.80 17.60 12.66
CA TYR A 180 -3.75 19.01 12.30
C TYR A 180 -5.12 19.51 11.82
N PRO A 181 -6.07 19.77 12.77
CA PRO A 181 -7.44 20.18 12.42
C PRO A 181 -7.55 21.47 11.61
N GLN A 182 -6.60 22.40 11.78
CA GLN A 182 -6.58 23.68 11.08
C GLN A 182 -5.94 23.58 9.68
N PHE A 183 -5.44 22.43 9.27
CA PHE A 183 -4.83 22.27 7.96
C PHE A 183 -5.87 22.47 6.84
N ASN A 184 -5.47 23.15 5.77
CA ASN A 184 -6.34 23.33 4.61
C ASN A 184 -6.62 21.98 3.93
N LYS A 185 -7.81 21.43 4.16
CA LYS A 185 -8.25 20.13 3.63
C LYS A 185 -8.26 20.06 2.10
N GLU A 186 -8.39 21.21 1.40
CA GLU A 186 -8.38 21.29 -0.07
C GLU A 186 -6.99 21.00 -0.68
N LYS A 187 -5.95 21.03 0.15
CA LYS A 187 -4.63 20.56 -0.26
C LYS A 187 -4.49 19.03 -0.23
N ILE A 188 -5.43 18.30 0.38
CA ILE A 188 -5.38 16.84 0.45
C ILE A 188 -6.25 16.25 -0.65
N GLU A 189 -5.60 15.71 -1.66
CA GLU A 189 -6.24 14.91 -2.71
C GLU A 189 -6.27 13.43 -2.29
N VAL A 190 -7.40 12.78 -2.52
CA VAL A 190 -7.51 11.33 -2.28
C VAL A 190 -7.31 10.62 -3.61
N ILE A 191 -6.15 9.98 -3.75
CA ILE A 191 -5.81 9.18 -4.92
C ILE A 191 -5.43 7.80 -4.42
N PRO A 192 -6.22 6.76 -4.70
CA PRO A 192 -5.96 5.42 -4.21
C PRO A 192 -4.67 4.84 -4.80
N ASN A 193 -4.15 3.79 -4.17
CA ASN A 193 -3.05 3.04 -4.75
C ASN A 193 -3.50 2.35 -6.03
N GLY A 194 -2.78 2.58 -7.12
CA GLY A 194 -3.02 1.87 -8.37
C GLY A 194 -2.64 0.39 -8.26
N PHE A 195 -3.32 -0.43 -9.05
CA PHE A 195 -3.09 -1.87 -9.10
C PHE A 195 -3.19 -2.38 -10.55
N ASP A 196 -2.32 -3.33 -10.90
CA ASP A 196 -2.46 -4.06 -12.18
C ASP A 196 -3.61 -5.08 -12.06
N THR A 197 -4.79 -4.63 -12.44
CA THR A 197 -6.02 -5.45 -12.38
C THR A 197 -6.04 -6.63 -13.35
N ASN A 198 -5.02 -6.76 -14.20
CA ASN A 198 -4.84 -7.92 -15.09
C ASN A 198 -3.81 -8.92 -14.56
N LYS A 199 -3.14 -8.60 -13.42
CA LYS A 199 -2.16 -9.49 -12.79
C LYS A 199 -2.75 -10.84 -12.41
N PHE A 200 -4.00 -10.83 -11.95
CA PHE A 200 -4.76 -12.04 -11.59
C PHE A 200 -5.93 -12.23 -12.54
N LYS A 201 -6.16 -13.46 -12.97
CA LYS A 201 -7.26 -13.82 -13.88
C LYS A 201 -8.24 -14.72 -13.13
N PRO A 202 -9.53 -14.36 -13.05
CA PRO A 202 -10.52 -15.24 -12.46
C PRO A 202 -10.51 -16.61 -13.17
N GLN A 203 -10.32 -17.68 -12.38
CA GLN A 203 -10.43 -19.06 -12.83
C GLN A 203 -11.73 -19.67 -12.33
N GLU A 204 -12.02 -20.93 -12.73
CA GLU A 204 -13.08 -21.72 -12.14
C GLU A 204 -12.90 -21.80 -10.62
N LYS A 205 -13.93 -21.37 -9.88
CA LYS A 205 -13.84 -21.22 -8.44
C LYS A 205 -14.02 -22.56 -7.74
N LYS A 206 -13.06 -22.89 -6.88
CA LYS A 206 -13.16 -23.98 -5.92
C LYS A 206 -13.80 -23.49 -4.63
N LYS A 207 -14.29 -24.40 -3.84
CA LYS A 207 -14.81 -24.10 -2.49
C LYS A 207 -13.68 -23.75 -1.52
N TYR A 208 -12.93 -22.69 -1.84
CA TYR A 208 -11.82 -22.20 -1.05
C TYR A 208 -12.14 -20.83 -0.46
N ILE A 209 -11.81 -20.69 0.82
CA ILE A 209 -11.69 -19.42 1.52
C ILE A 209 -10.20 -19.14 1.66
N PHE A 210 -9.72 -18.06 1.07
CA PHE A 210 -8.31 -17.69 1.14
C PHE A 210 -8.10 -16.47 2.03
N SER A 211 -7.01 -16.45 2.76
CA SER A 211 -6.55 -15.30 3.54
C SER A 211 -5.04 -15.24 3.52
N SER A 212 -4.47 -14.06 3.28
CA SER A 212 -3.02 -13.91 3.17
C SER A 212 -2.49 -12.66 3.86
N GLY A 213 -1.27 -12.75 4.39
CA GLY A 213 -0.57 -11.63 5.00
C GLY A 213 0.40 -12.04 6.11
N ARG A 214 0.99 -11.04 6.77
CA ARG A 214 1.83 -11.30 7.95
C ARG A 214 0.96 -11.81 9.10
N LEU A 215 1.34 -12.92 9.71
CA LEU A 215 0.58 -13.53 10.80
C LEU A 215 0.83 -12.77 12.12
N LEU A 216 0.16 -11.61 12.22
CA LEU A 216 0.16 -10.72 13.38
C LEU A 216 -1.22 -10.71 14.02
N VAL A 217 -1.30 -10.43 15.32
CA VAL A 217 -2.57 -10.39 16.08
C VAL A 217 -3.60 -9.48 15.42
N ASN A 218 -3.21 -8.29 14.99
CA ASN A 218 -4.09 -7.30 14.38
C ASN A 218 -4.54 -7.62 12.95
N LYS A 219 -4.04 -8.72 12.35
CA LYS A 219 -4.47 -9.18 11.01
C LYS A 219 -5.70 -10.09 11.06
N GLY A 220 -6.07 -10.59 12.25
CA GLY A 220 -7.36 -11.23 12.48
C GLY A 220 -7.51 -12.66 11.97
N PHE A 221 -6.41 -13.37 11.64
CA PHE A 221 -6.48 -14.77 11.20
C PHE A 221 -7.12 -15.68 12.28
N GLN A 222 -6.92 -15.37 13.56
CA GLN A 222 -7.55 -16.06 14.66
C GLN A 222 -9.08 -15.97 14.62
N TYR A 223 -9.63 -14.84 14.19
CA TYR A 223 -11.08 -14.66 14.08
C TYR A 223 -11.67 -15.49 12.93
N LEU A 224 -10.94 -15.58 11.78
CA LEU A 224 -11.34 -16.45 10.68
C LEU A 224 -11.38 -17.92 11.12
N ILE A 225 -10.30 -18.41 11.75
CA ILE A 225 -10.23 -19.79 12.24
C ILE A 225 -11.39 -20.07 13.20
N GLN A 226 -11.62 -19.19 14.18
CA GLN A 226 -12.71 -19.38 15.17
C GLN A 226 -14.09 -19.36 14.51
N ALA A 227 -14.32 -18.50 13.51
CA ALA A 227 -15.61 -18.41 12.82
C ALA A 227 -15.99 -19.69 12.07
N VAL A 228 -14.99 -20.46 11.58
CA VAL A 228 -15.22 -21.68 10.79
C VAL A 228 -15.01 -22.98 11.59
N SER A 229 -14.52 -22.94 12.83
CA SER A 229 -14.06 -24.14 13.55
C SER A 229 -15.18 -25.05 14.04
N ASN A 230 -16.35 -24.51 14.36
CA ASN A 230 -17.40 -25.27 15.03
C ASN A 230 -18.25 -26.17 14.11
N GLU A 231 -18.18 -25.92 12.81
CA GLU A 231 -18.95 -26.58 11.76
C GLU A 231 -18.07 -26.96 10.59
N ASP A 232 -18.42 -28.02 9.87
CA ASP A 232 -17.86 -28.26 8.53
C ASP A 232 -18.68 -27.45 7.52
N ILE A 233 -18.09 -26.35 7.03
CA ILE A 233 -18.75 -25.43 6.08
C ILE A 233 -18.64 -25.89 4.63
N SER A 234 -18.12 -27.10 4.36
CA SER A 234 -17.89 -27.64 3.00
C SER A 234 -16.96 -26.77 2.14
N TYR A 235 -16.15 -25.92 2.76
CA TYR A 235 -15.08 -25.12 2.13
C TYR A 235 -13.75 -25.43 2.82
N GLU A 236 -12.68 -25.41 2.07
CA GLU A 236 -11.32 -25.44 2.64
C GLU A 236 -10.83 -24.01 2.91
N VAL A 237 -10.21 -23.81 4.07
CA VAL A 237 -9.59 -22.53 4.42
C VAL A 237 -8.08 -22.58 4.16
N HIS A 238 -7.59 -21.73 3.30
CA HIS A 238 -6.18 -21.62 2.94
C HIS A 238 -5.60 -20.34 3.54
N ILE A 239 -4.54 -20.44 4.33
CA ILE A 239 -3.86 -19.32 4.98
C ILE A 239 -2.43 -19.26 4.46
N ALA A 240 -2.08 -18.15 3.76
CA ALA A 240 -0.73 -17.89 3.29
C ALA A 240 -0.10 -16.74 4.09
N GLY A 241 1.11 -16.96 4.55
CA GLY A 241 1.88 -15.97 5.30
C GLY A 241 2.74 -16.57 6.39
N ASN A 242 3.56 -15.73 7.00
CA ASN A 242 4.38 -16.09 8.13
C ASN A 242 4.34 -14.97 9.19
N GLY A 243 4.67 -15.31 10.44
CA GLY A 243 4.71 -14.35 11.53
C GLY A 243 4.66 -14.99 12.92
N PRO A 244 4.74 -14.17 13.97
CA PRO A 244 4.81 -14.66 15.34
C PRO A 244 3.58 -15.48 15.78
N MET A 245 2.42 -15.28 15.13
CA MET A 245 1.18 -16.00 15.46
C MET A 245 1.12 -17.43 14.87
N MET A 246 2.05 -17.86 14.01
CA MET A 246 1.97 -19.14 13.30
C MET A 246 1.67 -20.32 14.22
N SER A 247 2.41 -20.46 15.32
CA SER A 247 2.24 -21.61 16.24
C SER A 247 0.88 -21.59 16.95
N GLU A 248 0.42 -20.39 17.35
CA GLU A 248 -0.87 -20.21 18.01
C GLU A 248 -2.05 -20.50 17.05
N LEU A 249 -1.95 -19.99 15.82
CA LEU A 249 -2.97 -20.21 14.78
C LEU A 249 -3.08 -21.68 14.39
N LYS A 250 -1.96 -22.41 14.29
CA LYS A 250 -1.97 -23.87 14.05
C LYS A 250 -2.66 -24.63 15.18
N LYS A 251 -2.34 -24.31 16.45
CA LYS A 251 -3.03 -24.94 17.61
C LYS A 251 -4.54 -24.66 17.62
N LEU A 252 -4.92 -23.45 17.22
CA LEU A 252 -6.34 -23.07 17.13
C LEU A 252 -7.04 -23.87 16.02
N ALA A 253 -6.36 -24.09 14.89
CA ALA A 253 -6.89 -24.85 13.76
C ALA A 253 -7.01 -26.36 14.01
N GLU A 254 -6.21 -26.96 14.91
CA GLU A 254 -6.29 -28.40 15.27
C GLU A 254 -7.69 -28.82 15.79
N LYS A 255 -8.43 -27.88 16.35
CA LYS A 255 -9.78 -28.13 16.88
C LYS A 255 -10.90 -27.86 15.86
N SER A 256 -10.54 -27.44 14.65
CA SER A 256 -11.50 -27.08 13.62
C SER A 256 -12.09 -28.30 12.94
N LYS A 257 -13.41 -28.31 12.75
CA LYS A 257 -14.12 -29.30 11.90
C LYS A 257 -13.92 -28.96 10.41
N THR A 258 -13.79 -27.68 10.08
CA THR A 258 -13.43 -27.22 8.73
C THR A 258 -11.95 -27.46 8.50
N LYS A 259 -11.59 -27.96 7.32
CA LYS A 259 -10.20 -28.19 6.91
C LYS A 259 -9.48 -26.85 6.73
N ILE A 260 -8.37 -26.64 7.47
CA ILE A 260 -7.54 -25.43 7.43
C ILE A 260 -6.11 -25.80 7.04
N ILE A 261 -5.60 -25.14 6.00
CA ILE A 261 -4.28 -25.42 5.39
C ILE A 261 -3.41 -24.17 5.51
N PHE A 262 -2.22 -24.32 6.10
CA PHE A 262 -1.22 -23.26 6.21
C PHE A 262 -0.13 -23.48 5.17
N HIS A 263 0.05 -22.53 4.25
CA HIS A 263 1.06 -22.58 3.18
C HIS A 263 2.40 -21.97 3.60
N GLY A 264 2.47 -21.30 4.76
CA GLY A 264 3.65 -20.52 5.08
C GLY A 264 3.75 -19.26 4.22
N TRP A 265 4.94 -18.70 4.10
CA TRP A 265 5.17 -17.56 3.23
C TRP A 265 5.16 -18.00 1.77
N LEU A 266 4.34 -17.35 0.95
CA LEU A 266 4.31 -17.51 -0.49
C LEU A 266 4.74 -16.21 -1.17
N ASP A 267 5.45 -16.32 -2.28
CA ASP A 267 5.75 -15.18 -3.13
C ASP A 267 4.47 -14.74 -3.86
N ASN A 268 4.05 -13.50 -3.67
CA ASN A 268 2.85 -12.92 -4.32
C ASN A 268 2.95 -12.87 -5.85
N ASN A 269 4.14 -13.04 -6.42
CA ASN A 269 4.36 -13.17 -7.86
C ASN A 269 4.51 -14.64 -8.30
N GLY A 270 4.57 -15.58 -7.34
CA GLY A 270 4.72 -17.00 -7.61
C GLY A 270 3.40 -17.67 -8.03
N GLU A 271 3.52 -18.71 -8.84
CA GLU A 271 2.36 -19.44 -9.39
C GLU A 271 1.47 -20.07 -8.29
N GLU A 272 2.05 -20.53 -7.18
CA GLU A 272 1.28 -21.12 -6.08
C GLU A 272 0.33 -20.11 -5.44
N TYR A 273 0.82 -18.92 -5.09
CA TYR A 273 -0.01 -17.83 -4.55
C TYR A 273 -1.10 -17.43 -5.54
N LYS A 274 -0.71 -17.27 -6.81
CA LYS A 274 -1.60 -16.88 -7.89
C LYS A 274 -2.71 -17.89 -8.08
N ASN A 275 -2.39 -19.18 -8.20
CA ASN A 275 -3.36 -20.25 -8.38
C ASN A 275 -4.35 -20.35 -7.20
N LEU A 276 -3.84 -20.26 -5.96
CA LEU A 276 -4.70 -20.26 -4.77
C LEU A 276 -5.70 -19.11 -4.79
N LEU A 277 -5.23 -17.91 -5.11
CA LEU A 277 -6.07 -16.72 -5.11
C LEU A 277 -7.10 -16.75 -6.26
N GLU A 278 -6.68 -17.11 -7.47
CA GLU A 278 -7.53 -17.16 -8.66
C GLU A 278 -8.63 -18.23 -8.56
N GLN A 279 -8.34 -19.35 -7.89
CA GLN A 279 -9.30 -20.44 -7.68
C GLN A 279 -10.16 -20.25 -6.43
N SER A 280 -9.83 -19.32 -5.53
CA SER A 280 -10.61 -19.11 -4.32
C SER A 280 -11.94 -18.42 -4.60
N ALA A 281 -13.02 -18.97 -4.02
CA ALA A 281 -14.35 -18.37 -4.14
C ALA A 281 -14.51 -17.15 -3.24
N ILE A 282 -13.88 -17.17 -2.07
CA ILE A 282 -14.01 -16.15 -1.03
C ILE A 282 -12.61 -15.74 -0.56
N TYR A 283 -12.41 -14.45 -0.34
CA TYR A 283 -11.23 -13.93 0.34
C TYR A 283 -11.63 -13.22 1.64
N VAL A 284 -10.95 -13.55 2.73
CA VAL A 284 -11.23 -12.96 4.05
C VAL A 284 -10.02 -12.14 4.51
N LEU A 285 -10.25 -10.88 4.86
CA LEU A 285 -9.30 -10.03 5.55
C LEU A 285 -9.95 -9.44 6.79
N ALA A 286 -9.80 -10.12 7.93
CA ALA A 286 -10.39 -9.72 9.22
C ALA A 286 -9.48 -8.76 10.01
N SER A 287 -8.68 -7.95 9.31
CA SER A 287 -7.70 -7.03 9.91
C SER A 287 -8.39 -5.91 10.68
N GLU A 288 -7.85 -5.59 11.86
CA GLU A 288 -8.40 -4.51 12.70
C GLU A 288 -8.15 -3.11 12.13
N LYS A 289 -7.08 -2.95 11.37
CA LYS A 289 -6.68 -1.65 10.79
C LYS A 289 -5.85 -1.84 9.53
N GLU A 290 -6.33 -1.27 8.43
CA GLU A 290 -5.63 -1.16 7.15
C GLU A 290 -5.75 0.27 6.62
N ASN A 291 -4.78 0.73 5.84
CA ASN A 291 -4.90 2.00 5.14
C ASN A 291 -5.44 1.79 3.71
N ALA A 292 -4.68 1.05 2.90
CA ALA A 292 -5.07 0.65 1.55
C ALA A 292 -4.45 -0.72 1.29
N SER A 293 -5.26 -1.77 1.43
CA SER A 293 -4.78 -3.14 1.39
C SER A 293 -4.60 -3.64 -0.03
N ILE A 294 -3.35 -3.85 -0.44
CA ILE A 294 -3.03 -4.44 -1.75
C ILE A 294 -3.61 -5.86 -1.87
N SER A 295 -3.62 -6.65 -0.78
CA SER A 295 -4.19 -8.00 -0.83
C SER A 295 -5.70 -8.03 -1.10
N LEU A 296 -6.43 -6.97 -0.71
CA LEU A 296 -7.84 -6.82 -1.13
C LEU A 296 -7.94 -6.56 -2.63
N LEU A 297 -7.08 -5.71 -3.20
CA LEU A 297 -7.06 -5.43 -4.64
C LEU A 297 -6.68 -6.67 -5.45
N GLU A 298 -5.72 -7.46 -4.95
CA GLU A 298 -5.35 -8.76 -5.52
C GLU A 298 -6.55 -9.70 -5.56
N ALA A 299 -7.25 -9.85 -4.42
CA ALA A 299 -8.40 -10.74 -4.30
C ALA A 299 -9.61 -10.28 -5.12
N MET A 300 -9.89 -8.98 -5.17
CA MET A 300 -10.93 -8.40 -6.01
C MET A 300 -10.65 -8.64 -7.49
N SER A 301 -9.41 -8.42 -7.93
CA SER A 301 -8.98 -8.65 -9.32
C SER A 301 -9.03 -10.13 -9.70
N ALA A 302 -8.71 -11.02 -8.77
CA ALA A 302 -8.84 -12.46 -8.94
C ALA A 302 -10.30 -12.95 -8.94
N GLY A 303 -11.28 -12.10 -8.67
CA GLY A 303 -12.70 -12.44 -8.65
C GLY A 303 -13.13 -13.23 -7.43
N CYS A 304 -12.54 -12.98 -6.26
CA CYS A 304 -13.04 -13.50 -5.00
C CYS A 304 -14.20 -12.64 -4.49
N ALA A 305 -15.19 -13.24 -3.85
CA ALA A 305 -16.11 -12.50 -2.99
C ALA A 305 -15.37 -12.06 -1.72
N ILE A 306 -15.43 -10.79 -1.40
CA ILE A 306 -14.64 -10.22 -0.31
C ILE A 306 -15.44 -10.15 0.97
N VAL A 307 -14.84 -10.63 2.08
CA VAL A 307 -15.31 -10.40 3.45
C VAL A 307 -14.20 -9.70 4.22
N THR A 308 -14.45 -8.49 4.68
CA THR A 308 -13.45 -7.69 5.40
C THR A 308 -14.07 -6.81 6.47
N THR A 309 -13.26 -6.17 7.29
CA THR A 309 -13.75 -5.32 8.37
C THR A 309 -14.31 -3.98 7.86
N ASN A 310 -15.34 -3.47 8.55
CA ASN A 310 -15.90 -2.14 8.31
C ASN A 310 -15.04 -1.01 8.88
N SER A 311 -13.76 -1.28 9.12
CA SER A 311 -12.82 -0.35 9.72
C SER A 311 -11.82 0.18 8.71
N SER A 312 -11.41 1.43 8.91
CA SER A 312 -10.31 2.08 8.18
C SER A 312 -10.44 2.00 6.65
N GLY A 313 -9.33 1.80 5.95
CA GLY A 313 -9.30 1.73 4.49
C GLY A 313 -9.95 0.48 3.89
N CYS A 314 -10.27 -0.57 4.67
CA CYS A 314 -10.98 -1.73 4.16
C CYS A 314 -12.37 -1.37 3.63
N LEU A 315 -13.12 -0.60 4.43
CA LEU A 315 -14.45 -0.10 4.03
C LEU A 315 -14.40 0.62 2.69
N GLU A 316 -13.46 1.56 2.53
CA GLU A 316 -13.33 2.34 1.30
C GLU A 316 -12.89 1.47 0.11
N THR A 317 -12.04 0.46 0.37
CA THR A 317 -11.54 -0.40 -0.69
C THR A 317 -12.66 -1.23 -1.31
N VAL A 318 -13.51 -1.84 -0.50
CA VAL A 318 -14.53 -2.76 -1.01
C VAL A 318 -15.90 -2.12 -1.21
N ASP A 319 -16.29 -1.16 -0.35
CA ASP A 319 -17.59 -0.49 -0.38
C ASP A 319 -18.75 -1.50 -0.53
N ASP A 320 -19.58 -1.38 -1.56
CA ASP A 320 -20.68 -2.29 -1.89
C ASP A 320 -20.25 -3.60 -2.58
N ALA A 321 -18.98 -3.70 -2.99
CA ALA A 321 -18.43 -4.88 -3.66
C ALA A 321 -17.95 -5.98 -2.68
N GLY A 322 -18.20 -5.82 -1.37
CA GLY A 322 -17.82 -6.81 -0.36
C GLY A 322 -18.77 -6.85 0.83
N LEU A 323 -18.61 -7.86 1.67
CA LEU A 323 -19.29 -7.96 2.94
C LEU A 323 -18.43 -7.39 4.06
N LEU A 324 -19.01 -6.49 4.82
CA LEU A 324 -18.33 -5.82 5.92
C LEU A 324 -18.72 -6.46 7.25
N ILE A 325 -17.71 -6.68 8.09
CA ILE A 325 -17.84 -7.22 9.45
C ILE A 325 -17.30 -6.23 10.47
N SER A 326 -17.81 -6.28 11.66
CA SER A 326 -17.25 -5.54 12.80
C SER A 326 -15.90 -6.15 13.20
N PRO A 327 -14.84 -5.34 13.44
CA PRO A 327 -13.55 -5.85 13.88
C PRO A 327 -13.68 -6.72 15.13
N ARG A 328 -12.93 -7.81 15.19
CA ARG A 328 -12.91 -8.78 16.32
C ARG A 328 -14.26 -9.49 16.59
N ASN A 329 -15.22 -9.39 15.71
CA ASN A 329 -16.53 -10.01 15.89
C ASN A 329 -16.61 -11.32 15.10
N ILE A 330 -16.46 -12.44 15.81
CA ILE A 330 -16.46 -13.79 15.24
C ILE A 330 -17.85 -14.18 14.72
N ASP A 331 -18.90 -13.82 15.44
CA ASP A 331 -20.28 -14.18 15.09
C ASP A 331 -20.73 -13.43 13.82
N ASP A 332 -20.35 -12.16 13.69
CA ASP A 332 -20.60 -11.37 12.48
C ASP A 332 -19.86 -11.98 11.26
N LEU A 333 -18.58 -12.34 11.43
CA LEU A 333 -17.81 -13.02 10.38
C LEU A 333 -18.45 -14.36 9.99
N LYS A 334 -18.82 -15.20 10.95
CA LYS A 334 -19.51 -16.46 10.73
C LYS A 334 -20.82 -16.26 9.97
N SER A 335 -21.65 -15.31 10.42
CA SER A 335 -22.94 -14.98 9.78
C SER A 335 -22.75 -14.54 8.33
N LYS A 336 -21.78 -13.65 8.04
CA LYS A 336 -21.49 -13.19 6.67
C LYS A 336 -20.98 -14.31 5.77
N LEU A 337 -20.08 -15.17 6.26
CA LEU A 337 -19.60 -16.33 5.52
C LEU A 337 -20.76 -17.27 5.18
N ASN A 338 -21.58 -17.66 6.16
CA ASN A 338 -22.72 -18.54 5.95
C ASN A 338 -23.71 -17.97 4.92
N SER A 339 -23.92 -16.64 4.93
CA SER A 339 -24.85 -15.96 4.02
C SER A 339 -24.43 -16.02 2.54
N ILE A 340 -23.15 -16.21 2.23
CA ILE A 340 -22.66 -16.33 0.86
C ILE A 340 -22.33 -17.78 0.48
N ILE A 341 -22.02 -18.63 1.44
CA ILE A 341 -21.81 -20.06 1.20
C ILE A 341 -23.13 -20.74 0.84
N SER A 342 -24.24 -20.35 1.47
CA SER A 342 -25.58 -20.90 1.25
C SER A 342 -26.30 -20.29 0.02
N ASP A 343 -25.84 -19.16 -0.50
CA ASP A 343 -26.45 -18.47 -1.65
C ASP A 343 -25.44 -18.23 -2.78
N GLN A 344 -25.41 -19.15 -3.73
CA GLN A 344 -24.47 -19.11 -4.87
C GLN A 344 -24.71 -17.91 -5.79
N ASN A 345 -25.95 -17.42 -5.90
CA ASN A 345 -26.27 -16.23 -6.72
C ASN A 345 -25.67 -14.98 -6.08
N ARG A 346 -25.78 -14.86 -4.74
CA ARG A 346 -25.18 -13.78 -3.98
C ARG A 346 -23.65 -13.84 -4.05
N LEU A 347 -23.06 -15.02 -3.93
CA LEU A 347 -21.62 -15.24 -4.06
C LEU A 347 -21.14 -14.75 -5.43
N ALA A 348 -21.75 -15.23 -6.51
CA ALA A 348 -21.38 -14.83 -7.89
C ALA A 348 -21.57 -13.33 -8.14
N LYS A 349 -22.61 -12.71 -7.58
CA LYS A 349 -22.83 -11.27 -7.65
C LYS A 349 -21.68 -10.49 -7.02
N LEU A 350 -21.25 -10.87 -5.78
CA LEU A 350 -20.15 -10.20 -5.09
C LEU A 350 -18.81 -10.38 -5.81
N GLN A 351 -18.55 -11.56 -6.38
CA GLN A 351 -17.37 -11.81 -7.20
C GLN A 351 -17.27 -10.86 -8.40
N ARG A 352 -18.40 -10.67 -9.11
CA ARG A 352 -18.48 -9.74 -10.24
C ARG A 352 -18.26 -8.29 -9.80
N LEU A 353 -18.96 -7.84 -8.75
CA LEU A 353 -18.84 -6.49 -8.22
C LEU A 353 -17.40 -6.19 -7.77
N ALA A 354 -16.71 -7.16 -7.18
CA ALA A 354 -15.30 -7.02 -6.78
C ALA A 354 -14.39 -6.73 -7.99
N ILE A 355 -14.54 -7.49 -9.08
CA ILE A 355 -13.77 -7.28 -10.33
C ILE A 355 -14.09 -5.90 -10.93
N GLU A 356 -15.36 -5.54 -11.05
CA GLU A 356 -15.81 -4.28 -11.61
C GLU A 356 -15.24 -3.09 -10.84
N ARG A 357 -15.31 -3.15 -9.51
CA ARG A 357 -14.74 -2.10 -8.63
C ARG A 357 -13.22 -2.02 -8.74
N ALA A 358 -12.50 -3.15 -8.72
CA ALA A 358 -11.06 -3.16 -8.90
C ALA A 358 -10.65 -2.44 -10.19
N LYS A 359 -11.32 -2.72 -11.31
CA LYS A 359 -11.04 -2.12 -12.61
C LYS A 359 -11.42 -0.64 -12.70
N SER A 360 -12.58 -0.26 -12.17
CA SER A 360 -13.13 1.09 -12.33
C SER A 360 -12.47 2.13 -11.40
N ILE A 361 -11.90 1.70 -10.25
CA ILE A 361 -11.35 2.62 -9.25
C ILE A 361 -9.82 2.50 -9.14
N TYR A 362 -9.30 1.26 -9.20
CA TYR A 362 -7.91 0.97 -8.79
C TYR A 362 -6.99 0.65 -9.97
N SER A 363 -7.50 0.53 -11.21
CA SER A 363 -6.63 0.30 -12.36
C SER A 363 -5.67 1.48 -12.57
N TRP A 364 -4.46 1.18 -13.03
CA TRP A 364 -3.46 2.21 -13.29
C TRP A 364 -3.94 3.29 -14.27
N ASN A 365 -4.77 2.94 -15.26
CA ASN A 365 -5.33 3.92 -16.20
C ASN A 365 -6.17 5.00 -15.49
N VAL A 366 -6.93 4.62 -14.46
CA VAL A 366 -7.75 5.55 -13.67
C VAL A 366 -6.87 6.36 -12.72
N VAL A 367 -6.09 5.67 -11.89
CA VAL A 367 -5.26 6.28 -10.85
C VAL A 367 -4.21 7.23 -11.44
N LEU A 368 -3.61 6.86 -12.58
CA LEU A 368 -2.60 7.66 -13.25
C LEU A 368 -3.14 9.01 -13.71
N SER A 369 -4.39 9.04 -14.22
CA SER A 369 -5.02 10.29 -14.65
C SER A 369 -5.12 11.31 -13.52
N ASP A 370 -5.33 10.86 -12.27
CA ASP A 370 -5.39 11.75 -11.11
C ASP A 370 -4.00 12.21 -10.66
N TYR A 371 -2.99 11.34 -10.74
CA TYR A 371 -1.59 11.76 -10.51
C TYR A 371 -1.13 12.81 -11.52
N MET A 372 -1.50 12.69 -12.80
CA MET A 372 -1.14 13.64 -13.85
C MET A 372 -1.73 15.05 -13.60
N LYS A 373 -2.89 15.16 -12.95
CA LYS A 373 -3.52 16.45 -12.60
C LYS A 373 -2.80 17.18 -11.47
N VAL A 374 -2.14 16.45 -10.58
CA VAL A 374 -1.48 17.02 -9.38
C VAL A 374 0.03 17.20 -9.54
N LEU A 375 0.63 16.53 -10.52
CA LEU A 375 2.02 16.69 -10.90
C LEU A 375 2.17 17.78 -11.95
#